data_0663e6c6ff91420fb8cac8929f78c91c
#
_entry.id   0663e6c6ff91420fb8cac8929f78c91c
#
_cell.length_a   1.000
_cell.length_b   1.000
_cell.length_c   1.000
_cell.angle_alpha   90.00
_cell.angle_beta   90.00
_cell.angle_gamma   90.00
#
_symmetry.space_group_name_H-M   'P 1'
#
loop_
_entity.id
_entity.type
_entity.pdbx_description
1 polymer ?
#
loop_
_entity_poly.entity_id
_entity_poly.type
_entity_poly.pdbx_seq_one_letter_code
_entity_poly.pdbx_strand_id
1 'polypeptide(L)'
;MSFSSGKNAFFISDRSGLKFPYKHKVREWNGSVVAKSEFESKHPQLNPRPKKADAQALRDARPPRTEPAVEVLLRLNPFTTGTASENPTTITVQEHAHGRAVSSSVRFRNVAPFDGITSSAMENSSGFTIVSIVDENNYTISVSGTAVSGSIKGGGTIASAGPVTLES
;
A
#
# COMPACT_ATOMS: atom_id res chain seq x y z
N MET A 1 73.95 -17.50 4.90
CA MET A 1 72.89 -17.35 3.84
C MET A 1 72.46 -15.89 3.80
N SER A 2 72.63 -15.23 2.68
CA SER A 2 72.19 -13.83 2.51
C SER A 2 70.71 -13.78 2.21
N PHE A 3 69.90 -13.23 3.13
CA PHE A 3 68.48 -12.99 2.88
C PHE A 3 68.38 -11.68 2.13
N SER A 4 67.87 -11.72 0.92
CA SER A 4 67.53 -10.50 0.19
C SER A 4 66.24 -9.87 0.77
N SER A 5 66.27 -8.58 1.03
CA SER A 5 65.12 -7.80 1.59
C SER A 5 64.76 -6.60 0.72
N GLY A 6 63.58 -6.04 0.93
CA GLY A 6 63.09 -4.92 0.16
C GLY A 6 62.90 -5.23 -1.32
N LYS A 7 63.33 -4.34 -2.22
CA LYS A 7 63.19 -4.49 -3.69
C LYS A 7 63.93 -5.70 -4.28
N ASN A 8 64.90 -6.28 -3.55
CA ASN A 8 65.65 -7.47 -3.95
C ASN A 8 65.08 -8.77 -3.36
N ALA A 9 63.99 -8.70 -2.61
CA ALA A 9 63.29 -9.86 -2.07
C ALA A 9 62.73 -10.73 -3.19
N PHE A 10 62.44 -11.99 -2.86
CA PHE A 10 61.80 -12.95 -3.75
C PHE A 10 60.47 -13.39 -3.14
N PHE A 11 59.54 -13.80 -3.99
CA PHE A 11 58.33 -14.49 -3.60
C PHE A 11 58.15 -15.78 -4.41
N ILE A 12 57.32 -16.68 -3.97
CA ILE A 12 56.94 -17.89 -4.69
C ILE A 12 55.58 -17.66 -5.33
N SER A 13 55.46 -17.93 -6.65
CA SER A 13 54.16 -17.83 -7.34
C SER A 13 53.22 -18.95 -6.91
N ASP A 14 51.98 -18.63 -6.58
CA ASP A 14 50.97 -19.62 -6.22
C ASP A 14 50.56 -20.50 -7.42
N ARG A 15 50.86 -20.08 -8.65
CA ARG A 15 50.51 -20.82 -9.86
C ARG A 15 51.58 -21.85 -10.24
N SER A 16 52.82 -21.43 -10.38
CA SER A 16 53.92 -22.30 -10.82
C SER A 16 54.77 -22.88 -9.70
N GLY A 17 54.66 -22.31 -8.48
CA GLY A 17 55.58 -22.66 -7.39
C GLY A 17 57.02 -22.16 -7.58
N LEU A 18 57.29 -21.40 -8.65
CA LEU A 18 58.61 -20.88 -8.95
C LEU A 18 58.92 -19.60 -8.17
N LYS A 19 60.21 -19.35 -7.96
CA LYS A 19 60.70 -18.18 -7.23
C LYS A 19 60.93 -17.01 -8.18
N PHE A 20 60.28 -15.88 -7.94
CA PHE A 20 60.38 -14.66 -8.74
C PHE A 20 60.81 -13.47 -7.88
N PRO A 21 61.44 -12.42 -8.49
CA PRO A 21 61.71 -11.16 -7.81
C PRO A 21 60.41 -10.49 -7.33
N TYR A 22 60.39 -9.99 -6.11
CA TYR A 22 59.22 -9.39 -5.47
C TYR A 22 58.57 -8.24 -6.27
N LYS A 23 59.38 -7.49 -7.06
CA LYS A 23 58.93 -6.43 -7.94
C LYS A 23 57.98 -6.88 -9.07
N HIS A 24 57.93 -8.17 -9.38
CA HIS A 24 57.08 -8.79 -10.38
C HIS A 24 55.83 -9.43 -9.78
N LYS A 25 55.59 -9.24 -8.48
CA LYS A 25 54.45 -9.75 -7.77
C LYS A 25 53.17 -9.01 -8.20
N VAL A 26 52.17 -9.76 -8.63
CA VAL A 26 50.80 -9.25 -8.95
C VAL A 26 49.79 -10.14 -8.25
N ARG A 27 48.70 -9.54 -7.77
CA ARG A 27 47.59 -10.29 -7.19
C ARG A 27 46.48 -10.44 -8.20
N GLU A 28 46.03 -11.65 -8.42
CA GLU A 28 44.93 -11.97 -9.31
C GLU A 28 43.56 -11.71 -8.66
N TRP A 29 42.52 -11.74 -9.46
CA TRP A 29 41.13 -11.54 -9.05
C TRP A 29 40.63 -12.61 -8.05
N ASN A 30 41.19 -13.82 -8.10
CA ASN A 30 40.91 -14.93 -7.19
C ASN A 30 41.66 -14.85 -5.85
N GLY A 31 42.54 -13.85 -5.70
CA GLY A 31 43.39 -13.64 -4.51
C GLY A 31 44.77 -14.26 -4.60
N SER A 32 45.06 -15.11 -5.59
CA SER A 32 46.35 -15.73 -5.81
C SER A 32 47.45 -14.69 -6.10
N VAL A 33 48.64 -14.96 -5.63
CA VAL A 33 49.80 -14.12 -5.82
C VAL A 33 50.72 -14.76 -6.88
N VAL A 34 50.82 -14.14 -8.03
CA VAL A 34 51.51 -14.68 -9.20
C VAL A 34 52.58 -13.71 -9.75
N ALA A 35 53.46 -14.22 -10.57
CA ALA A 35 54.40 -13.37 -11.31
C ALA A 35 53.67 -12.63 -12.44
N LYS A 36 54.13 -11.44 -12.79
CA LYS A 36 53.53 -10.63 -13.87
C LYS A 36 53.45 -11.38 -15.22
N SER A 37 54.37 -12.29 -15.47
CA SER A 37 54.38 -13.16 -16.66
C SER A 37 53.28 -14.24 -16.63
N GLU A 38 52.79 -14.57 -15.46
CA GLU A 38 51.77 -15.62 -15.23
C GLU A 38 50.39 -15.02 -14.96
N PHE A 39 50.27 -13.69 -14.95
CA PHE A 39 49.06 -13.00 -14.60
C PHE A 39 47.97 -13.22 -15.65
N GLU A 40 46.78 -13.62 -15.17
CA GLU A 40 45.56 -13.69 -15.97
C GLU A 40 44.50 -12.70 -15.47
N SER A 41 43.96 -11.95 -16.40
CA SER A 41 42.84 -11.07 -16.09
C SER A 41 41.56 -11.87 -15.86
N LYS A 42 40.69 -11.35 -15.04
CA LYS A 42 39.35 -11.93 -14.81
C LYS A 42 38.57 -12.00 -16.11
N HIS A 43 38.04 -13.17 -16.46
CA HIS A 43 37.22 -13.33 -17.65
C HIS A 43 35.93 -12.51 -17.51
N PRO A 44 35.54 -11.76 -18.56
CA PRO A 44 34.34 -10.88 -18.50
C PRO A 44 33.04 -11.60 -18.14
N GLN A 45 32.92 -12.89 -18.45
CA GLN A 45 31.73 -13.68 -18.10
C GLN A 45 31.61 -13.95 -16.58
N LEU A 46 32.70 -13.86 -15.83
CA LEU A 46 32.69 -14.01 -14.37
C LEU A 46 32.19 -12.75 -13.65
N ASN A 47 32.06 -11.63 -14.38
CA ASN A 47 31.39 -10.44 -13.88
C ASN A 47 29.94 -10.49 -14.35
N PRO A 48 28.96 -10.74 -13.46
CA PRO A 48 27.58 -10.67 -13.85
C PRO A 48 27.31 -9.27 -14.40
N ARG A 49 26.76 -9.18 -15.61
CA ARG A 49 26.35 -7.90 -16.18
C ARG A 49 25.33 -7.29 -15.23
N PRO A 50 25.51 -6.04 -14.79
CA PRO A 50 24.46 -5.36 -14.03
C PRO A 50 23.22 -5.38 -14.92
N LYS A 51 22.15 -6.04 -14.47
CA LYS A 51 20.85 -5.93 -15.10
C LYS A 51 20.48 -4.46 -14.98
N LYS A 52 20.45 -3.75 -16.10
CA LYS A 52 19.86 -2.42 -16.13
C LYS A 52 18.43 -2.59 -15.64
N ALA A 53 18.03 -1.80 -14.66
CA ALA A 53 16.63 -1.75 -14.25
C ALA A 53 15.82 -1.43 -15.51
N ASP A 54 14.86 -2.30 -15.83
CA ASP A 54 13.89 -2.00 -16.88
C ASP A 54 13.14 -0.74 -16.43
N ALA A 55 13.19 0.30 -17.26
CA ALA A 55 12.50 1.55 -16.97
C ALA A 55 10.97 1.38 -16.87
N GLN A 56 10.44 0.27 -17.41
CA GLN A 56 9.03 -0.09 -17.34
C GLN A 56 8.71 -1.01 -16.14
N ALA A 57 9.71 -1.64 -15.53
CA ALA A 57 9.54 -2.48 -14.36
C ALA A 57 9.69 -1.65 -13.10
N LEU A 58 8.59 -1.40 -12.42
CA LEU A 58 8.61 -0.81 -11.08
C LEU A 58 9.12 -1.86 -10.10
N ARG A 59 10.16 -1.51 -9.36
CA ARG A 59 10.62 -2.33 -8.24
C ARG A 59 9.54 -2.30 -7.16
N ASP A 60 9.16 -3.49 -6.67
CA ASP A 60 8.12 -3.66 -5.65
C ASP A 60 6.76 -3.07 -6.06
N ALA A 61 6.48 -3.05 -7.37
CA ALA A 61 5.17 -2.63 -7.86
C ALA A 61 4.06 -3.48 -7.22
N ARG A 62 3.17 -2.80 -6.53
CA ARG A 62 1.94 -3.40 -6.02
C ARG A 62 0.80 -2.91 -6.91
N PRO A 63 0.12 -3.79 -7.63
CA PRO A 63 -1.08 -3.39 -8.36
C PRO A 63 -2.10 -2.82 -7.36
N PRO A 64 -2.94 -1.88 -7.78
CA PRO A 64 -4.05 -1.44 -6.96
C PRO A 64 -4.88 -2.67 -6.57
N ARG A 65 -5.36 -2.67 -5.35
CA ARG A 65 -6.19 -3.74 -4.84
C ARG A 65 -7.46 -3.80 -5.69
N THR A 66 -7.70 -4.93 -6.34
CA THR A 66 -8.87 -5.16 -7.20
C THR A 66 -9.95 -5.97 -6.47
N GLU A 67 -9.88 -5.99 -5.13
CA GLU A 67 -10.90 -6.67 -4.35
C GLU A 67 -12.25 -5.96 -4.54
N PRO A 68 -13.33 -6.71 -4.72
CA PRO A 68 -14.66 -6.13 -4.80
C PRO A 68 -14.94 -5.31 -3.55
N ALA A 69 -15.65 -4.22 -3.71
CA ALA A 69 -16.05 -3.40 -2.59
C ALA A 69 -16.95 -4.24 -1.67
N VAL A 70 -16.51 -4.43 -0.45
CA VAL A 70 -17.24 -5.18 0.57
C VAL A 70 -18.07 -4.26 1.44
N GLU A 71 -19.09 -4.85 2.08
CA GLU A 71 -19.89 -4.18 3.08
C GLU A 71 -19.07 -3.98 4.36
N VAL A 72 -19.12 -2.78 4.92
CA VAL A 72 -18.41 -2.39 6.14
C VAL A 72 -19.41 -2.21 7.27
N LEU A 73 -19.21 -2.89 8.40
CA LEU A 73 -20.00 -2.67 9.59
C LEU A 73 -19.69 -1.29 10.17
N LEU A 74 -20.73 -0.49 10.39
CA LEU A 74 -20.61 0.83 10.96
C LEU A 74 -20.53 0.76 12.50
N ARG A 75 -20.18 1.88 13.12
CA ARG A 75 -20.18 2.00 14.58
C ARG A 75 -21.61 2.00 15.13
N LEU A 76 -21.74 1.91 16.44
CA LEU A 76 -23.04 2.05 17.14
C LEU A 76 -23.66 3.41 16.81
N ASN A 77 -24.92 3.39 16.33
CA ASN A 77 -25.70 4.57 15.97
C ASN A 77 -24.94 5.54 15.04
N PRO A 78 -24.59 5.09 13.83
CA PRO A 78 -23.71 5.85 12.95
C PRO A 78 -24.40 7.02 12.22
N PHE A 79 -25.71 7.10 12.28
CA PHE A 79 -26.50 8.12 11.59
C PHE A 79 -26.90 9.22 12.57
N THR A 80 -26.75 10.47 12.15
CA THR A 80 -27.21 11.64 12.90
C THR A 80 -28.15 12.41 12.00
N THR A 81 -29.40 12.63 12.44
CA THR A 81 -30.36 13.44 11.72
C THR A 81 -29.97 14.91 11.75
N GLY A 82 -30.28 15.63 10.66
CA GLY A 82 -30.18 17.09 10.63
C GLY A 82 -31.20 17.74 11.56
N THR A 83 -31.15 19.06 11.66
CA THR A 83 -32.15 19.82 12.43
C THR A 83 -33.54 19.67 11.80
N ALA A 84 -34.53 19.36 12.63
CA ALA A 84 -35.89 19.13 12.17
C ALA A 84 -36.52 20.35 11.43
N SER A 85 -36.08 21.55 11.78
CA SER A 85 -36.57 22.79 11.19
C SER A 85 -35.91 23.21 9.89
N GLU A 86 -34.62 22.90 9.74
CA GLU A 86 -33.84 23.39 8.58
C GLU A 86 -33.49 22.30 7.57
N ASN A 87 -33.03 21.14 8.06
CA ASN A 87 -32.53 20.05 7.21
C ASN A 87 -33.09 18.67 7.64
N PRO A 88 -34.44 18.51 7.70
CA PRO A 88 -35.05 17.29 8.27
C PRO A 88 -34.79 16.02 7.46
N THR A 89 -34.41 16.16 6.21
CA THR A 89 -34.10 15.04 5.29
C THR A 89 -32.63 14.74 5.16
N THR A 90 -31.75 15.53 5.78
CA THR A 90 -30.30 15.34 5.72
C THR A 90 -29.85 14.47 6.87
N ILE A 91 -29.07 13.46 6.54
CA ILE A 91 -28.42 12.57 7.53
C ILE A 91 -26.92 12.66 7.38
N THR A 92 -26.24 12.89 8.49
CA THR A 92 -24.78 12.75 8.58
C THR A 92 -24.47 11.30 8.95
N VAL A 93 -23.65 10.66 8.16
CA VAL A 93 -23.21 9.28 8.33
C VAL A 93 -21.78 9.30 8.89
N GLN A 94 -21.54 8.52 9.96
CA GLN A 94 -20.22 8.32 10.55
C GLN A 94 -19.66 6.96 10.09
N GLU A 95 -18.69 7.00 9.19
CA GLU A 95 -17.99 5.84 8.68
C GLU A 95 -16.47 6.11 8.73
N HIS A 96 -15.74 5.33 9.51
CA HIS A 96 -14.32 5.58 9.76
C HIS A 96 -13.47 5.41 8.47
N ALA A 97 -12.66 6.43 8.16
CA ALA A 97 -11.76 6.46 7.01
C ALA A 97 -12.46 6.02 5.70
N HIS A 98 -13.64 6.60 5.42
CA HIS A 98 -14.55 6.11 4.38
C HIS A 98 -14.00 6.18 2.96
N GLY A 99 -13.05 7.05 2.65
CA GLY A 99 -12.43 7.19 1.33
C GLY A 99 -13.43 7.46 0.17
N ARG A 100 -14.67 7.82 0.48
CA ARG A 100 -15.73 8.08 -0.52
C ARG A 100 -15.60 9.47 -1.10
N ALA A 101 -16.12 9.65 -2.31
CA ALA A 101 -16.16 10.95 -2.98
C ALA A 101 -17.59 11.50 -3.03
N VAL A 102 -17.74 12.83 -3.15
CA VAL A 102 -19.02 13.47 -3.45
C VAL A 102 -19.60 12.89 -4.74
N SER A 103 -20.91 12.70 -4.78
CA SER A 103 -21.66 12.05 -5.86
C SER A 103 -21.42 10.55 -6.02
N SER A 104 -20.61 9.90 -5.20
CA SER A 104 -20.56 8.44 -5.15
C SER A 104 -21.80 7.85 -4.49
N SER A 105 -22.14 6.61 -4.84
CA SER A 105 -23.31 5.93 -4.30
C SER A 105 -22.93 4.99 -3.16
N VAL A 106 -23.74 4.98 -2.10
CA VAL A 106 -23.62 4.11 -0.95
C VAL A 106 -24.95 3.47 -0.62
N ARG A 107 -24.96 2.20 -0.26
CA ARG A 107 -26.16 1.50 0.20
C ARG A 107 -25.97 1.07 1.65
N PHE A 108 -27.01 1.32 2.46
CA PHE A 108 -27.04 0.87 3.85
C PHE A 108 -27.91 -0.38 3.98
N ARG A 109 -27.59 -1.21 4.97
CA ARG A 109 -28.31 -2.44 5.29
C ARG A 109 -28.37 -2.61 6.81
N ASN A 110 -29.40 -3.33 7.28
CA ASN A 110 -29.62 -3.65 8.69
C ASN A 110 -29.71 -2.39 9.59
N VAL A 111 -30.34 -1.34 9.08
CA VAL A 111 -30.51 -0.08 9.80
C VAL A 111 -31.74 -0.13 10.70
N ALA A 112 -31.57 0.06 11.99
CA ALA A 112 -32.72 0.23 12.89
C ALA A 112 -33.37 1.60 12.70
N PRO A 113 -34.72 1.71 12.82
CA PRO A 113 -35.41 2.99 12.67
C PRO A 113 -35.01 3.96 13.79
N PHE A 114 -34.99 5.25 13.47
CA PHE A 114 -34.60 6.31 14.41
C PHE A 114 -35.21 7.64 14.01
N ASP A 115 -35.57 8.46 14.97
CA ASP A 115 -36.06 9.84 14.81
C ASP A 115 -37.14 10.02 13.71
N GLY A 116 -38.10 9.09 13.61
CA GLY A 116 -39.14 9.10 12.60
C GLY A 116 -38.73 8.54 11.23
N ILE A 117 -37.46 8.23 11.02
CA ILE A 117 -36.94 7.64 9.80
C ILE A 117 -37.07 6.12 9.90
N THR A 118 -37.76 5.51 8.94
CA THR A 118 -37.94 4.05 8.91
C THR A 118 -36.75 3.32 8.33
N SER A 119 -36.59 2.03 8.68
CA SER A 119 -35.54 1.17 8.09
C SER A 119 -35.63 1.15 6.56
N SER A 120 -36.88 1.07 6.00
CA SER A 120 -37.07 1.03 4.56
C SER A 120 -36.65 2.33 3.85
N ALA A 121 -36.74 3.48 4.54
CA ALA A 121 -36.25 4.74 4.02
C ALA A 121 -34.74 4.81 3.95
N MET A 122 -34.03 4.07 4.86
CA MET A 122 -32.57 3.98 4.91
C MET A 122 -32.00 2.85 4.07
N GLU A 123 -32.76 1.80 3.79
CA GLU A 123 -32.30 0.61 3.06
C GLU A 123 -32.66 0.59 1.59
N ASN A 124 -32.68 1.77 0.96
CA ASN A 124 -33.00 1.90 -0.46
C ASN A 124 -32.07 1.02 -1.31
N SER A 125 -32.69 0.17 -2.16
CA SER A 125 -31.96 -0.75 -3.05
C SER A 125 -31.12 -0.03 -4.09
N SER A 126 -31.50 1.17 -4.52
CA SER A 126 -30.73 2.01 -5.43
C SER A 126 -29.57 2.75 -4.73
N GLY A 127 -29.48 2.66 -3.40
CA GLY A 127 -28.50 3.39 -2.60
C GLY A 127 -28.79 4.88 -2.48
N PHE A 128 -27.87 5.59 -1.89
CA PHE A 128 -27.90 7.04 -1.69
C PHE A 128 -26.69 7.69 -2.33
N THR A 129 -26.91 8.83 -2.94
CA THR A 129 -25.81 9.67 -3.44
C THR A 129 -25.25 10.51 -2.30
N ILE A 130 -23.96 10.55 -2.15
CA ILE A 130 -23.27 11.40 -1.18
C ILE A 130 -23.40 12.86 -1.63
N VAL A 131 -24.02 13.68 -0.78
CA VAL A 131 -24.26 15.09 -1.04
C VAL A 131 -23.03 15.94 -0.75
N SER A 132 -22.42 15.74 0.41
CA SER A 132 -21.19 16.43 0.80
C SER A 132 -20.33 15.56 1.71
N ILE A 133 -19.03 15.82 1.72
CA ILE A 133 -18.09 15.24 2.65
C ILE A 133 -17.79 16.30 3.71
N VAL A 134 -18.00 15.95 4.97
CA VAL A 134 -17.76 16.82 6.12
C VAL A 134 -16.30 16.72 6.55
N ASP A 135 -15.82 15.49 6.71
CA ASP A 135 -14.43 15.16 7.05
C ASP A 135 -14.09 13.72 6.63
N GLU A 136 -12.93 13.21 6.98
CA GLU A 136 -12.43 11.86 6.66
C GLU A 136 -13.36 10.73 7.15
N ASN A 137 -14.16 11.00 8.20
CA ASN A 137 -15.02 10.02 8.85
C ASN A 137 -16.51 10.31 8.73
N ASN A 138 -16.89 11.45 8.14
CA ASN A 138 -18.28 11.88 8.09
C ASN A 138 -18.66 12.44 6.72
N TYR A 139 -19.81 12.03 6.22
CA TYR A 139 -20.42 12.55 5.00
C TYR A 139 -21.92 12.68 5.16
N THR A 140 -22.57 13.41 4.27
CA THR A 140 -24.01 13.64 4.29
C THR A 140 -24.70 12.98 3.12
N ILE A 141 -25.91 12.48 3.39
CA ILE A 141 -26.84 11.95 2.41
C ILE A 141 -28.22 12.62 2.59
N SER A 142 -29.07 12.52 1.57
CA SER A 142 -30.46 12.93 1.64
C SER A 142 -31.39 11.71 1.59
N VAL A 143 -32.35 11.63 2.50
CA VAL A 143 -33.31 10.53 2.60
C VAL A 143 -34.72 11.02 2.37
N SER A 144 -35.66 10.12 2.03
CA SER A 144 -37.05 10.43 1.83
C SER A 144 -37.85 10.63 3.15
N GLY A 145 -37.25 10.21 4.27
CA GLY A 145 -37.85 10.40 5.60
C GLY A 145 -37.53 11.78 6.18
N THR A 146 -38.33 12.26 7.10
CA THR A 146 -38.14 13.52 7.81
C THR A 146 -37.86 13.27 9.28
N ALA A 147 -36.82 13.91 9.81
CA ALA A 147 -36.52 13.88 11.23
C ALA A 147 -37.61 14.56 12.04
N VAL A 148 -38.06 13.94 13.13
CA VAL A 148 -39.07 14.47 14.01
C VAL A 148 -38.47 15.42 15.04
N SER A 149 -37.40 15.01 15.70
CA SER A 149 -36.76 15.79 16.76
C SER A 149 -35.50 16.50 16.26
N GLY A 150 -34.77 15.90 15.32
CA GLY A 150 -33.54 16.40 14.79
C GLY A 150 -32.34 16.23 15.73
N SER A 151 -31.13 16.17 15.16
CA SER A 151 -29.86 15.99 15.87
C SER A 151 -29.82 14.71 16.72
N ILE A 152 -30.57 13.69 16.35
CA ILE A 152 -30.65 12.41 17.05
C ILE A 152 -29.70 11.40 16.36
N LYS A 153 -28.95 10.66 17.16
CA LYS A 153 -28.13 9.55 16.68
C LYS A 153 -28.92 8.24 16.68
N GLY A 154 -28.78 7.45 15.62
CA GLY A 154 -29.49 6.19 15.49
C GLY A 154 -28.92 5.26 14.43
N GLY A 155 -29.67 4.21 14.11
CA GLY A 155 -29.31 3.18 13.14
C GLY A 155 -28.93 1.83 13.74
N GLY A 156 -28.71 1.77 15.07
CA GLY A 156 -28.47 0.51 15.79
C GLY A 156 -27.01 0.05 15.77
N THR A 157 -26.81 -1.24 16.07
CA THR A 157 -25.48 -1.84 16.27
C THR A 157 -24.96 -2.64 15.08
N ILE A 158 -25.84 -2.99 14.13
CA ILE A 158 -25.54 -3.90 13.01
C ILE A 158 -25.66 -3.20 11.64
N ALA A 159 -25.83 -1.89 11.64
CA ALA A 159 -25.91 -1.11 10.42
C ALA A 159 -24.60 -1.23 9.64
N SER A 160 -24.70 -1.41 8.35
CA SER A 160 -23.56 -1.53 7.44
C SER A 160 -23.69 -0.61 6.23
N ALA A 161 -22.56 -0.23 5.68
CA ALA A 161 -22.43 0.56 4.47
C ALA A 161 -21.64 -0.21 3.41
N GLY A 162 -22.10 -0.18 2.18
CA GLY A 162 -21.44 -0.92 1.11
C GLY A 162 -21.81 -0.42 -0.28
N PRO A 163 -21.39 -1.15 -1.32
CA PRO A 163 -21.78 -0.85 -2.69
C PRO A 163 -23.29 -1.11 -2.90
N VAL A 164 -23.85 -0.52 -3.93
CA VAL A 164 -25.25 -0.74 -4.32
C VAL A 164 -25.47 -2.20 -4.70
N THR A 165 -24.56 -2.78 -5.47
CA THR A 165 -24.53 -4.20 -5.81
C THR A 165 -23.37 -4.85 -5.06
N LEU A 166 -23.67 -5.91 -4.31
CA LEU A 166 -22.63 -6.81 -3.82
C LEU A 166 -22.32 -7.77 -4.98
N GLU A 167 -21.07 -7.83 -5.39
CA GLU A 167 -20.64 -8.86 -6.30
C GLU A 167 -20.74 -10.22 -5.58
N SER A 168 -21.45 -11.15 -6.20
CA SER A 168 -21.66 -12.52 -5.71
C SER A 168 -20.46 -13.41 -6.07
#